data_1f742b64bc9b3f8665f8d647f9dbcb46
#
_entry.id   1f742b64bc9b3f8665f8d647f9dbcb46
#
_cell.length_a   1.000
_cell.length_b   1.000
_cell.length_c   1.000
_cell.angle_alpha   90.00
_cell.angle_beta   90.00
_cell.angle_gamma   90.00
#
_symmetry.space_group_name_H-M   'P 1'
#
loop_
_entity.id
_entity.type
_entity.pdbx_description
1 polymer ?
#
loop_
_entity_poly.entity_id
_entity_poly.type
_entity_poly.pdbx_seq_one_letter_code
_entity_poly.pdbx_strand_id
1 'polypeptide(L)'
;MHKFCRIAVAVALSIASISVLAQEKEVDKDLPVLAPESQHATSTKRITAQFTRAHYKKIKIDDSLSEQIFDRYIKQLDYARNVFLASDVESFAQYRDDFDTVIARGKLDIAYQIYNLNLQRRLERYEYAISLLENEQPFNFELDESYDFDREDAQRPTSVAELNELWRKKVKYDALNLTLAGKEWGKIQEVLGKRYRYAIKRLKQSESEDVFQIVMNSFARVVEPHTSYLSPRNAERFQMEMNLSLEGIGAVLRAEEDYTVIQSVVSGGPADKSKELKPKDRIVGVSQDDKDFVDVIG
;
A
#
# COMPACT_ATOMS: atom_id res chain seq x y z
N MET A 1 34.93 -46.27 -67.15
CA MET A 1 33.58 -46.17 -66.50
C MET A 1 33.78 -46.15 -65.00
N HIS A 2 33.94 -44.96 -64.39
CA HIS A 2 34.00 -44.81 -62.94
C HIS A 2 33.15 -43.62 -62.57
N LYS A 3 32.05 -43.88 -61.84
CA LYS A 3 31.16 -42.87 -61.30
C LYS A 3 31.74 -42.33 -60.01
N PHE A 4 32.07 -41.03 -59.93
CA PHE A 4 32.43 -40.35 -58.74
C PHE A 4 31.14 -39.92 -57.97
N CYS A 5 31.00 -40.45 -56.75
CA CYS A 5 29.98 -40.05 -55.83
C CYS A 5 30.50 -38.83 -55.06
N ARG A 6 29.84 -37.67 -55.22
CA ARG A 6 30.14 -36.48 -54.44
C ARG A 6 29.21 -36.48 -53.16
N ILE A 7 29.81 -36.63 -51.97
CA ILE A 7 29.16 -36.49 -50.71
C ILE A 7 29.19 -35.02 -50.41
N ALA A 8 28.01 -34.38 -50.34
CA ALA A 8 27.84 -33.04 -49.82
C ALA A 8 27.59 -33.12 -48.30
N VAL A 9 28.54 -32.62 -47.52
CA VAL A 9 28.38 -32.47 -46.07
C VAL A 9 27.66 -31.14 -45.83
N ALA A 10 26.38 -31.21 -45.42
CA ALA A 10 25.63 -30.04 -44.95
C ALA A 10 25.93 -29.85 -43.47
N VAL A 11 26.66 -28.78 -43.13
CA VAL A 11 26.85 -28.31 -41.74
C VAL A 11 25.63 -27.49 -41.40
N ALA A 12 24.73 -28.05 -40.58
CA ALA A 12 23.63 -27.31 -39.98
C ALA A 12 24.15 -26.56 -38.73
N LEU A 13 24.33 -25.25 -38.85
CA LEU A 13 24.52 -24.37 -37.71
C LEU A 13 23.15 -24.21 -37.00
N SER A 14 22.99 -24.91 -35.90
CA SER A 14 21.88 -24.67 -34.96
C SER A 14 22.20 -23.42 -34.14
N ILE A 15 21.61 -22.28 -34.52
CA ILE A 15 21.57 -21.07 -33.70
C ILE A 15 20.51 -21.34 -32.62
N ALA A 16 20.98 -21.74 -31.45
CA ALA A 16 20.13 -21.76 -30.24
C ALA A 16 19.84 -20.32 -29.80
N SER A 17 18.73 -19.79 -30.28
CA SER A 17 18.16 -18.55 -29.72
C SER A 17 17.71 -18.83 -28.30
N ILE A 18 18.52 -18.41 -27.33
CA ILE A 18 18.10 -18.37 -25.93
C ILE A 18 17.09 -17.20 -25.83
N SER A 19 15.82 -17.53 -26.00
CA SER A 19 14.74 -16.65 -25.64
C SER A 19 14.73 -16.59 -24.11
N VAL A 20 15.33 -15.55 -23.55
CA VAL A 20 15.04 -15.15 -22.17
C VAL A 20 13.58 -14.68 -22.17
N LEU A 21 12.68 -15.63 -21.98
CA LEU A 21 11.30 -15.32 -21.60
C LEU A 21 11.40 -14.64 -20.21
N ALA A 22 11.32 -13.31 -20.21
CA ALA A 22 10.92 -12.59 -19.02
C ALA A 22 9.57 -13.23 -18.62
N GLN A 23 9.59 -14.03 -17.57
CA GLN A 23 8.38 -14.53 -16.94
C GLN A 23 7.66 -13.26 -16.43
N GLU A 24 6.68 -12.78 -17.20
CA GLU A 24 5.64 -11.90 -16.64
C GLU A 24 5.05 -12.70 -15.48
N LYS A 25 5.41 -12.28 -14.27
CA LYS A 25 4.86 -12.85 -13.05
C LYS A 25 3.36 -12.60 -13.13
N GLU A 26 2.58 -13.66 -13.17
CA GLU A 26 1.12 -13.59 -13.17
C GLU A 26 0.70 -12.68 -12.02
N VAL A 27 0.04 -11.56 -12.34
CA VAL A 27 -0.47 -10.62 -11.33
C VAL A 27 -1.39 -11.42 -10.42
N ASP A 28 -1.11 -11.42 -9.13
CA ASP A 28 -1.93 -12.11 -8.14
C ASP A 28 -3.37 -11.65 -8.30
N LYS A 29 -4.24 -12.57 -8.74
CA LYS A 29 -5.66 -12.32 -9.03
C LYS A 29 -6.46 -11.79 -7.83
N ASP A 30 -5.87 -11.82 -6.65
CA ASP A 30 -6.48 -11.37 -5.40
C ASP A 30 -6.24 -9.88 -5.10
N LEU A 31 -5.29 -9.20 -5.76
CA LEU A 31 -5.09 -7.77 -5.59
C LEU A 31 -6.01 -6.97 -6.52
N PRO A 32 -6.61 -5.86 -6.05
CA PRO A 32 -7.35 -4.98 -6.93
C PRO A 32 -6.41 -4.29 -7.92
N VAL A 33 -6.83 -4.20 -9.19
CA VAL A 33 -6.20 -3.31 -10.17
C VAL A 33 -6.92 -1.98 -10.11
N LEU A 34 -6.28 -0.98 -9.49
CA LEU A 34 -6.88 0.32 -9.26
C LEU A 34 -6.65 1.24 -10.45
N ALA A 35 -7.68 2.02 -10.79
CA ALA A 35 -7.67 3.02 -11.86
C ALA A 35 -8.37 4.30 -11.39
N PRO A 36 -8.06 5.46 -12.00
CA PRO A 36 -8.76 6.71 -11.68
C PRO A 36 -10.25 6.59 -11.96
N GLU A 37 -11.07 7.08 -11.04
CA GLU A 37 -12.51 7.21 -11.24
C GLU A 37 -12.84 8.53 -11.97
N SER A 38 -14.01 8.62 -12.60
CA SER A 38 -14.40 9.76 -13.44
C SER A 38 -14.36 11.11 -12.71
N GLN A 39 -14.70 11.12 -11.40
CA GLN A 39 -14.67 12.33 -10.58
C GLN A 39 -13.26 12.80 -10.22
N HIS A 40 -12.26 11.91 -10.20
CA HIS A 40 -10.88 12.24 -9.79
C HIS A 40 -10.24 13.29 -10.70
N ALA A 41 -10.43 13.18 -12.02
CA ALA A 41 -9.90 14.15 -12.95
C ALA A 41 -10.50 15.57 -12.74
N THR A 42 -11.80 15.65 -12.45
CA THR A 42 -12.47 16.92 -12.16
C THR A 42 -12.03 17.48 -10.82
N SER A 43 -11.93 16.66 -9.80
CA SER A 43 -11.49 17.05 -8.46
C SER A 43 -10.04 17.54 -8.48
N THR A 44 -9.14 16.87 -9.20
CA THR A 44 -7.75 17.29 -9.39
C THR A 44 -7.68 18.70 -9.97
N LYS A 45 -8.41 18.97 -11.06
CA LYS A 45 -8.43 20.29 -11.69
C LYS A 45 -8.96 21.39 -10.76
N ARG A 46 -9.97 21.08 -9.94
CA ARG A 46 -10.53 22.02 -8.96
C ARG A 46 -9.53 22.32 -7.85
N ILE A 47 -8.88 21.30 -7.30
CA ILE A 47 -7.85 21.43 -6.27
C ILE A 47 -6.67 22.26 -6.82
N THR A 48 -6.20 21.94 -8.02
CA THR A 48 -5.13 22.68 -8.69
C THR A 48 -5.49 24.15 -8.90
N ALA A 49 -6.72 24.43 -9.36
CA ALA A 49 -7.20 25.80 -9.51
C ALA A 49 -7.26 26.54 -8.16
N GLN A 50 -7.64 25.86 -7.08
CA GLN A 50 -7.67 26.45 -5.74
C GLN A 50 -6.25 26.82 -5.29
N PHE A 51 -5.26 25.95 -5.47
CA PHE A 51 -3.88 26.23 -5.08
C PHE A 51 -3.23 27.31 -5.95
N THR A 52 -3.52 27.37 -7.24
CA THR A 52 -2.91 28.37 -8.14
C THR A 52 -3.54 29.75 -8.02
N ARG A 53 -4.83 29.84 -7.71
CA ARG A 53 -5.60 31.11 -7.74
C ARG A 53 -5.89 31.69 -6.36
N ALA A 54 -6.25 30.85 -5.40
CA ALA A 54 -6.76 31.28 -4.10
C ALA A 54 -5.81 31.04 -2.93
N HIS A 55 -4.79 30.18 -3.08
CA HIS A 55 -3.82 29.92 -2.01
C HIS A 55 -2.93 31.14 -1.75
N TYR A 56 -2.56 31.37 -0.49
CA TYR A 56 -1.72 32.53 -0.11
C TYR A 56 -0.32 32.46 -0.72
N LYS A 57 0.25 31.26 -0.88
CA LYS A 57 1.44 31.03 -1.70
C LYS A 57 1.07 31.00 -3.16
N LYS A 58 1.74 31.81 -3.96
CA LYS A 58 1.61 31.77 -5.41
C LYS A 58 2.53 30.66 -5.93
N ILE A 59 1.92 29.56 -6.36
CA ILE A 59 2.66 28.44 -6.96
C ILE A 59 2.64 28.55 -8.48
N LYS A 60 3.72 28.08 -9.07
CA LYS A 60 3.84 27.88 -10.51
C LYS A 60 3.83 26.37 -10.76
N ILE A 61 3.02 25.95 -11.73
CA ILE A 61 3.02 24.55 -12.17
C ILE A 61 4.07 24.44 -13.25
N ASP A 62 5.19 23.82 -12.91
CA ASP A 62 6.36 23.62 -13.76
C ASP A 62 7.09 22.32 -13.36
N ASP A 63 8.14 22.00 -14.11
CA ASP A 63 8.93 20.79 -13.93
C ASP A 63 9.49 20.68 -12.49
N SER A 64 9.91 21.80 -11.88
CA SER A 64 10.41 21.79 -10.49
C SER A 64 9.35 21.35 -9.48
N LEU A 65 8.08 21.79 -9.68
CA LEU A 65 6.96 21.34 -8.85
C LEU A 65 6.63 19.86 -9.15
N SER A 66 6.71 19.47 -10.43
CA SER A 66 6.51 18.09 -10.88
C SER A 66 7.45 17.12 -10.16
N GLU A 67 8.76 17.39 -10.21
CA GLU A 67 9.81 16.60 -9.54
C GLU A 67 9.53 16.45 -8.03
N GLN A 68 9.20 17.54 -7.35
CA GLN A 68 8.91 17.53 -5.92
C GLN A 68 7.68 16.66 -5.58
N ILE A 69 6.63 16.72 -6.42
CA ILE A 69 5.42 15.91 -6.23
C ILE A 69 5.75 14.44 -6.44
N PHE A 70 6.49 14.12 -7.51
CA PHE A 70 6.92 12.75 -7.82
C PHE A 70 7.75 12.16 -6.68
N ASP A 71 8.82 12.87 -6.25
CA ASP A 71 9.71 12.42 -5.18
C ASP A 71 8.93 12.18 -3.88
N ARG A 72 8.01 13.10 -3.56
CA ARG A 72 7.16 12.95 -2.38
C ARG A 72 6.20 11.79 -2.50
N TYR A 73 5.63 11.55 -3.69
CA TYR A 73 4.74 10.43 -3.94
C TYR A 73 5.46 9.10 -3.75
N ILE A 74 6.64 8.93 -4.36
CA ILE A 74 7.47 7.74 -4.17
C ILE A 74 7.86 7.56 -2.69
N LYS A 75 8.24 8.64 -2.00
CA LYS A 75 8.56 8.61 -0.57
C LYS A 75 7.37 8.19 0.30
N GLN A 76 6.16 8.65 0.00
CA GLN A 76 4.96 8.23 0.73
C GLN A 76 4.63 6.75 0.53
N LEU A 77 4.87 6.21 -0.66
CA LEU A 77 4.63 4.80 -0.98
C LEU A 77 5.68 3.88 -0.35
N ASP A 78 6.92 4.35 -0.19
CA ASP A 78 8.03 3.53 0.30
C ASP A 78 9.04 4.38 1.06
N TYR A 79 8.62 4.91 2.22
CA TYR A 79 9.42 5.76 3.09
C TYR A 79 10.72 5.07 3.56
N ALA A 80 10.62 3.82 3.98
CA ALA A 80 11.75 3.03 4.48
C ALA A 80 12.60 2.38 3.36
N ARG A 81 12.31 2.66 2.09
CA ARG A 81 13.04 2.12 0.92
C ARG A 81 13.24 0.61 1.00
N ASN A 82 12.17 -0.10 1.36
CA ASN A 82 12.18 -1.54 1.55
C ASN A 82 11.04 -2.27 0.81
N VAL A 83 10.39 -1.60 -0.12
CA VAL A 83 9.32 -2.15 -0.97
C VAL A 83 9.75 -2.16 -2.43
N PHE A 84 10.07 -1.01 -3.00
CA PHE A 84 10.55 -0.88 -4.37
C PHE A 84 12.03 -1.26 -4.50
N LEU A 85 12.36 -1.92 -5.61
CA LEU A 85 13.74 -2.00 -6.09
C LEU A 85 14.20 -0.67 -6.68
N ALA A 86 15.51 -0.47 -6.79
CA ALA A 86 16.07 0.68 -7.49
C ALA A 86 15.57 0.75 -8.94
N SER A 87 15.51 -0.39 -9.64
CA SER A 87 14.99 -0.51 -11.00
C SER A 87 13.51 -0.17 -11.15
N ASP A 88 12.69 -0.43 -10.12
CA ASP A 88 11.26 -0.04 -10.14
C ASP A 88 11.15 1.48 -10.20
N VAL A 89 11.87 2.19 -9.34
CA VAL A 89 11.85 3.67 -9.29
C VAL A 89 12.49 4.27 -10.55
N GLU A 90 13.56 3.69 -11.06
CA GLU A 90 14.21 4.09 -12.31
C GLU A 90 13.25 3.99 -13.50
N SER A 91 12.44 2.94 -13.57
CA SER A 91 11.45 2.78 -14.63
C SER A 91 10.41 3.89 -14.66
N PHE A 92 10.15 4.53 -13.53
CA PHE A 92 9.22 5.67 -13.41
C PHE A 92 9.90 7.04 -13.54
N ALA A 93 11.24 7.09 -13.53
CA ALA A 93 11.99 8.37 -13.59
C ALA A 93 11.66 9.19 -14.84
N GLN A 94 11.30 8.53 -15.96
CA GLN A 94 10.86 9.18 -17.19
C GLN A 94 9.59 10.04 -17.04
N TYR A 95 8.78 9.79 -16.00
CA TYR A 95 7.53 10.53 -15.73
C TYR A 95 7.70 11.60 -14.66
N ARG A 96 8.92 11.83 -14.20
CA ARG A 96 9.20 12.75 -13.10
C ARG A 96 8.76 14.18 -13.41
N ASP A 97 8.90 14.59 -14.65
CA ASP A 97 8.53 15.92 -15.13
C ASP A 97 7.05 16.00 -15.55
N ASP A 98 6.34 14.86 -15.61
CA ASP A 98 4.95 14.79 -16.06
C ASP A 98 3.92 15.02 -14.95
N PHE A 99 4.32 15.07 -13.68
CA PHE A 99 3.38 15.25 -12.56
C PHE A 99 2.72 16.62 -12.52
N ASP A 100 3.29 17.63 -13.16
CA ASP A 100 2.62 18.90 -13.45
C ASP A 100 1.38 18.69 -14.31
N THR A 101 1.48 17.88 -15.38
CA THR A 101 0.38 17.46 -16.25
C THR A 101 -0.64 16.59 -15.51
N VAL A 102 -0.17 15.67 -14.62
CA VAL A 102 -1.05 14.87 -13.73
C VAL A 102 -1.98 15.79 -12.96
N ILE A 103 -1.45 16.81 -12.27
CA ILE A 103 -2.25 17.71 -11.45
C ILE A 103 -3.01 18.76 -12.27
N ALA A 104 -2.42 19.32 -13.33
CA ALA A 104 -3.06 20.36 -14.13
C ALA A 104 -4.22 19.82 -15.00
N ARG A 105 -4.07 18.63 -15.55
CA ARG A 105 -5.03 18.02 -16.47
C ARG A 105 -5.86 16.90 -15.85
N GLY A 106 -5.50 16.42 -14.68
CA GLY A 106 -6.14 15.29 -14.01
C GLY A 106 -5.87 13.95 -14.71
N LYS A 107 -4.69 13.80 -15.35
CA LYS A 107 -4.25 12.56 -15.99
C LYS A 107 -3.51 11.69 -14.97
N LEU A 108 -4.25 10.97 -14.17
CA LEU A 108 -3.74 10.26 -12.99
C LEU A 108 -3.17 8.87 -13.28
N ASP A 109 -3.25 8.39 -14.52
CA ASP A 109 -2.95 6.99 -14.88
C ASP A 109 -1.58 6.52 -14.40
N ILE A 110 -0.54 7.36 -14.56
CA ILE A 110 0.82 6.99 -14.12
C ILE A 110 0.92 6.85 -12.60
N ALA A 111 0.24 7.68 -11.83
CA ALA A 111 0.25 7.55 -10.38
C ALA A 111 -0.41 6.24 -9.94
N TYR A 112 -1.49 5.82 -10.60
CA TYR A 112 -2.14 4.53 -10.35
C TYR A 112 -1.28 3.34 -10.78
N GLN A 113 -0.55 3.43 -11.89
CA GLN A 113 0.42 2.40 -12.29
C GLN A 113 1.51 2.20 -11.23
N ILE A 114 2.09 3.29 -10.74
CA ILE A 114 3.09 3.24 -9.65
C ILE A 114 2.50 2.60 -8.39
N TYR A 115 1.26 2.96 -8.02
CA TYR A 115 0.60 2.41 -6.85
C TYR A 115 0.29 0.92 -7.01
N ASN A 116 -0.21 0.50 -8.16
CA ASN A 116 -0.48 -0.93 -8.43
C ASN A 116 0.81 -1.77 -8.32
N LEU A 117 1.94 -1.26 -8.81
CA LEU A 117 3.23 -1.93 -8.59
C LEU A 117 3.59 -1.96 -7.09
N ASN A 118 3.31 -0.87 -6.35
CA ASN A 118 3.55 -0.85 -4.91
C ASN A 118 2.73 -1.92 -4.17
N LEU A 119 1.45 -2.10 -4.52
CA LEU A 119 0.61 -3.17 -3.97
C LEU A 119 1.23 -4.55 -4.21
N GLN A 120 1.65 -4.82 -5.45
CA GLN A 120 2.28 -6.08 -5.80
C GLN A 120 3.57 -6.32 -5.02
N ARG A 121 4.46 -5.31 -4.97
CA ARG A 121 5.72 -5.41 -4.22
C ARG A 121 5.49 -5.63 -2.73
N ARG A 122 4.50 -4.97 -2.14
CA ARG A 122 4.13 -5.18 -0.73
C ARG A 122 3.60 -6.58 -0.48
N LEU A 123 2.77 -7.12 -1.36
CA LEU A 123 2.29 -8.50 -1.24
C LEU A 123 3.46 -9.48 -1.23
N GLU A 124 4.37 -9.38 -2.22
CA GLU A 124 5.58 -10.20 -2.30
C GLU A 124 6.41 -10.15 -1.00
N ARG A 125 6.48 -8.98 -0.38
CA ARG A 125 7.23 -8.79 0.88
C ARG A 125 6.55 -9.45 2.07
N TYR A 126 5.23 -9.32 2.17
CA TYR A 126 4.49 -9.93 3.27
C TYR A 126 4.42 -11.45 3.15
N GLU A 127 4.28 -11.99 1.94
CA GLU A 127 4.35 -13.43 1.69
C GLU A 127 5.75 -13.97 2.03
N TYR A 128 6.82 -13.29 1.63
CA TYR A 128 8.17 -13.65 2.00
C TYR A 128 8.37 -13.61 3.51
N ALA A 129 7.86 -12.59 4.19
CA ALA A 129 7.94 -12.53 5.66
C ALA A 129 7.19 -13.70 6.34
N ILE A 130 6.02 -14.08 5.81
CA ILE A 130 5.27 -15.25 6.30
C ILE A 130 6.07 -16.53 6.09
N SER A 131 6.67 -16.73 4.91
CA SER A 131 7.47 -17.92 4.61
C SER A 131 8.68 -18.07 5.56
N LEU A 132 9.28 -16.97 6.00
CA LEU A 132 10.33 -16.99 7.01
C LEU A 132 9.85 -17.46 8.38
N LEU A 133 8.58 -17.19 8.71
CA LEU A 133 7.98 -17.56 9.99
C LEU A 133 7.44 -18.99 10.01
N GLU A 134 7.25 -19.63 8.85
CA GLU A 134 6.77 -21.01 8.75
C GLU A 134 7.84 -22.06 9.16
N ASN A 135 9.11 -21.66 9.21
CA ASN A 135 10.19 -22.54 9.69
C ASN A 135 10.18 -22.65 11.22
N GLU A 136 10.60 -23.80 11.74
CA GLU A 136 10.61 -24.03 13.20
C GLU A 136 11.51 -23.03 13.94
N GLN A 137 12.72 -22.78 13.44
CA GLN A 137 13.62 -21.75 13.96
C GLN A 137 14.41 -21.09 12.80
N PRO A 138 13.85 -20.08 12.12
CA PRO A 138 14.53 -19.49 10.96
C PRO A 138 15.67 -18.55 11.32
N PHE A 139 15.78 -18.13 12.59
CA PHE A 139 16.72 -17.09 13.02
C PHE A 139 17.69 -17.60 14.08
N ASN A 140 18.99 -17.34 13.86
CA ASN A 140 20.01 -17.44 14.88
C ASN A 140 20.25 -16.04 15.47
N PHE A 141 19.83 -15.82 16.72
CA PHE A 141 19.99 -14.54 17.41
C PHE A 141 21.41 -14.31 17.98
N GLU A 142 22.28 -15.31 17.95
CA GLU A 142 23.68 -15.19 18.38
C GLU A 142 24.60 -14.63 17.30
N LEU A 143 24.12 -14.53 16.05
CA LEU A 143 24.87 -13.94 14.95
C LEU A 143 25.00 -12.42 15.15
N ASP A 144 26.21 -11.91 15.01
CA ASP A 144 26.50 -10.48 15.00
C ASP A 144 26.01 -9.85 13.67
N GLU A 145 24.78 -9.45 13.65
CA GLU A 145 24.13 -8.78 12.53
C GLU A 145 23.46 -7.49 12.99
N SER A 146 23.45 -6.48 12.14
CA SER A 146 22.73 -5.24 12.37
C SER A 146 21.55 -5.08 11.41
N TYR A 147 20.49 -4.44 11.89
CA TYR A 147 19.37 -3.96 11.10
C TYR A 147 19.17 -2.47 11.36
N ASP A 148 19.34 -1.68 10.30
CA ASP A 148 19.03 -0.27 10.35
C ASP A 148 17.54 -0.06 10.12
N PHE A 149 16.83 0.45 11.13
CA PHE A 149 15.39 0.71 11.08
C PHE A 149 15.05 2.10 10.52
N ASP A 150 15.99 3.07 10.65
CA ASP A 150 15.86 4.40 10.03
C ASP A 150 16.43 4.37 8.62
N ARG A 151 15.56 4.15 7.66
CA ARG A 151 15.93 3.90 6.28
C ARG A 151 15.44 4.98 5.30
N GLU A 152 15.03 6.13 5.80
CA GLU A 152 14.52 7.23 4.97
C GLU A 152 15.47 7.59 3.83
N ASP A 153 16.80 7.66 4.13
CA ASP A 153 17.85 8.01 3.18
C ASP A 153 18.74 6.83 2.75
N ALA A 154 18.39 5.60 3.13
CA ALA A 154 19.13 4.41 2.72
C ALA A 154 19.07 4.20 1.20
N GLN A 155 20.08 3.52 0.66
CA GLN A 155 20.05 3.08 -0.72
C GLN A 155 18.94 2.02 -0.90
N ARG A 156 18.27 2.06 -2.06
CA ARG A 156 17.28 1.04 -2.43
C ARG A 156 18.00 -0.25 -2.82
N PRO A 157 17.45 -1.41 -2.45
CA PRO A 157 17.94 -2.69 -2.94
C PRO A 157 17.94 -2.72 -4.47
N THR A 158 19.01 -3.25 -5.05
CA THR A 158 19.19 -3.36 -6.50
C THR A 158 18.69 -4.69 -7.05
N SER A 159 18.48 -5.67 -6.17
CA SER A 159 18.03 -7.00 -6.52
C SER A 159 17.00 -7.54 -5.51
N VAL A 160 16.22 -8.53 -5.97
CA VAL A 160 15.31 -9.27 -5.09
C VAL A 160 16.06 -9.97 -3.95
N ALA A 161 17.29 -10.42 -4.19
CA ALA A 161 18.12 -11.07 -3.17
C ALA A 161 18.48 -10.09 -2.04
N GLU A 162 18.94 -8.88 -2.39
CA GLU A 162 19.20 -7.82 -1.41
C GLU A 162 17.94 -7.41 -0.64
N LEU A 163 16.82 -7.28 -1.35
CA LEU A 163 15.53 -6.94 -0.73
C LEU A 163 15.05 -8.07 0.21
N ASN A 164 15.24 -9.33 -0.16
CA ASN A 164 14.94 -10.47 0.69
C ASN A 164 15.82 -10.49 1.95
N GLU A 165 17.11 -10.20 1.82
CA GLU A 165 18.02 -10.14 2.97
C GLU A 165 17.64 -8.98 3.91
N LEU A 166 17.26 -7.84 3.38
CA LEU A 166 16.73 -6.72 4.16
C LEU A 166 15.48 -7.13 4.95
N TRP A 167 14.55 -7.82 4.29
CA TRP A 167 13.32 -8.29 4.93
C TRP A 167 13.58 -9.42 5.93
N ARG A 168 14.54 -10.32 5.67
CA ARG A 168 14.97 -11.32 6.63
C ARG A 168 15.45 -10.66 7.93
N LYS A 169 16.32 -9.64 7.82
CA LYS A 169 16.80 -8.88 8.97
C LYS A 169 15.67 -8.14 9.69
N LYS A 170 14.73 -7.55 8.94
CA LYS A 170 13.55 -6.89 9.50
C LYS A 170 12.70 -7.85 10.32
N VAL A 171 12.36 -9.01 9.76
CA VAL A 171 11.53 -10.02 10.46
C VAL A 171 12.29 -10.59 11.67
N LYS A 172 13.61 -10.82 11.54
CA LYS A 172 14.47 -11.22 12.65
C LYS A 172 14.46 -10.16 13.78
N TYR A 173 14.57 -8.89 13.44
CA TYR A 173 14.48 -7.79 14.41
C TYR A 173 13.12 -7.74 15.13
N ASP A 174 12.02 -7.87 14.39
CA ASP A 174 10.67 -7.94 14.97
C ASP A 174 10.53 -9.15 15.92
N ALA A 175 11.08 -10.31 15.51
CA ALA A 175 11.08 -11.54 16.32
C ALA A 175 11.95 -11.39 17.58
N LEU A 176 13.15 -10.80 17.47
CA LEU A 176 14.04 -10.54 18.58
C LEU A 176 13.37 -9.67 19.66
N ASN A 177 12.68 -8.60 19.25
CA ASN A 177 11.96 -7.75 20.21
C ASN A 177 10.87 -8.51 20.97
N LEU A 178 10.17 -9.45 20.32
CA LEU A 178 9.19 -10.29 20.98
C LEU A 178 9.85 -11.33 21.91
N THR A 179 11.01 -11.88 21.51
CA THR A 179 11.80 -12.79 22.36
C THR A 179 12.26 -12.07 23.63
N LEU A 180 12.81 -10.86 23.51
CA LEU A 180 13.21 -10.03 24.64
C LEU A 180 12.03 -9.64 25.53
N ALA A 181 10.82 -9.57 24.98
CA ALA A 181 9.57 -9.40 25.73
C ALA A 181 9.04 -10.72 26.33
N GLY A 182 9.85 -11.80 26.34
CA GLY A 182 9.52 -13.09 26.96
C GLY A 182 8.53 -13.94 26.18
N LYS A 183 8.41 -13.75 24.85
CA LYS A 183 7.55 -14.59 24.03
C LYS A 183 8.31 -15.79 23.49
N GLU A 184 7.70 -16.97 23.62
CA GLU A 184 8.17 -18.21 23.00
C GLU A 184 7.96 -18.19 21.48
N TRP A 185 8.78 -18.95 20.73
CA TRP A 185 8.80 -18.93 19.27
C TRP A 185 7.41 -19.15 18.63
N GLY A 186 6.66 -20.15 19.09
CA GLY A 186 5.31 -20.40 18.56
C GLY A 186 4.37 -19.20 18.70
N LYS A 187 4.50 -18.43 19.81
CA LYS A 187 3.72 -17.20 19.98
C LYS A 187 4.22 -16.07 19.10
N ILE A 188 5.52 -16.01 18.80
CA ILE A 188 6.12 -15.06 17.88
C ILE A 188 5.61 -15.31 16.45
N GLN A 189 5.60 -16.58 16.01
CA GLN A 189 5.04 -16.97 14.71
C GLN A 189 3.57 -16.58 14.58
N GLU A 190 2.75 -16.84 15.62
CA GLU A 190 1.33 -16.44 15.63
C GLU A 190 1.17 -14.93 15.49
N VAL A 191 1.88 -14.15 16.32
CA VAL A 191 1.73 -12.67 16.37
C VAL A 191 2.21 -12.02 15.07
N LEU A 192 3.41 -12.38 14.60
CA LEU A 192 3.96 -11.79 13.38
C LEU A 192 3.22 -12.29 12.14
N GLY A 193 2.88 -13.57 12.09
CA GLY A 193 2.09 -14.15 11.01
C GLY A 193 0.71 -13.50 10.90
N LYS A 194 0.02 -13.27 12.03
CA LYS A 194 -1.25 -12.52 12.06
C LYS A 194 -1.07 -11.09 11.55
N ARG A 195 0.01 -10.40 11.95
CA ARG A 195 0.34 -9.03 11.49
C ARG A 195 0.47 -8.96 9.96
N TYR A 196 1.24 -9.88 9.35
CA TYR A 196 1.45 -9.88 7.90
C TYR A 196 0.21 -10.31 7.12
N ARG A 197 -0.53 -11.32 7.59
CA ARG A 197 -1.83 -11.70 6.98
C ARG A 197 -2.84 -10.56 7.02
N TYR A 198 -2.91 -9.83 8.14
CA TYR A 198 -3.76 -8.63 8.23
C TYR A 198 -3.30 -7.53 7.27
N ALA A 199 -1.97 -7.33 7.12
CA ALA A 199 -1.44 -6.38 6.15
C ALA A 199 -1.81 -6.78 4.70
N ILE A 200 -1.75 -8.06 4.34
CA ILE A 200 -2.22 -8.57 3.04
C ILE A 200 -3.72 -8.32 2.87
N LYS A 201 -4.55 -8.63 3.88
CA LYS A 201 -5.99 -8.32 3.83
C LYS A 201 -6.23 -6.84 3.52
N ARG A 202 -5.48 -5.93 4.14
CA ARG A 202 -5.58 -4.49 3.86
C ARG A 202 -5.16 -4.10 2.45
N LEU A 203 -4.14 -4.75 1.86
CA LEU A 203 -3.79 -4.51 0.46
C LEU A 203 -4.94 -4.87 -0.49
N LYS A 204 -5.63 -5.99 -0.21
CA LYS A 204 -6.79 -6.45 -0.99
C LYS A 204 -8.01 -5.53 -0.88
N GLN A 205 -8.10 -4.76 0.18
CA GLN A 205 -9.16 -3.79 0.46
C GLN A 205 -8.82 -2.36 -0.03
N SER A 206 -7.69 -2.17 -0.74
CA SER A 206 -7.33 -0.85 -1.26
C SER A 206 -8.33 -0.38 -2.31
N GLU A 207 -8.71 0.88 -2.24
CA GLU A 207 -9.68 1.52 -3.12
C GLU A 207 -9.03 2.61 -3.98
N SER A 208 -9.69 2.97 -5.06
CA SER A 208 -9.23 4.02 -5.98
C SER A 208 -9.05 5.38 -5.26
N GLU A 209 -9.93 5.70 -4.33
CA GLU A 209 -9.87 6.92 -3.52
C GLU A 209 -8.61 6.98 -2.62
N ASP A 210 -8.08 5.84 -2.17
CA ASP A 210 -6.84 5.80 -1.39
C ASP A 210 -5.65 6.32 -2.21
N VAL A 211 -5.55 5.87 -3.46
CA VAL A 211 -4.52 6.34 -4.40
C VAL A 211 -4.68 7.83 -4.66
N PHE A 212 -5.91 8.25 -4.95
CA PHE A 212 -6.22 9.65 -5.20
C PHE A 212 -5.82 10.54 -4.02
N GLN A 213 -6.16 10.13 -2.79
CA GLN A 213 -5.78 10.86 -1.58
C GLN A 213 -4.26 10.98 -1.42
N ILE A 214 -3.49 9.92 -1.72
CA ILE A 214 -2.02 9.95 -1.61
C ILE A 214 -1.44 10.91 -2.65
N VAL A 215 -1.90 10.87 -3.90
CA VAL A 215 -1.45 11.77 -4.97
C VAL A 215 -1.75 13.23 -4.62
N MET A 216 -2.99 13.52 -4.21
CA MET A 216 -3.39 14.88 -3.84
C MET A 216 -2.65 15.38 -2.60
N ASN A 217 -2.35 14.52 -1.64
CA ASN A 217 -1.54 14.88 -0.49
C ASN A 217 -0.07 15.05 -0.83
N SER A 218 0.46 14.33 -1.82
CA SER A 218 1.81 14.58 -2.33
C SER A 218 1.90 15.99 -2.91
N PHE A 219 0.92 16.40 -3.70
CA PHE A 219 0.82 17.75 -4.24
C PHE A 219 0.61 18.80 -3.14
N ALA A 220 -0.40 18.66 -2.31
CA ALA A 220 -0.76 19.63 -1.28
C ALA A 220 0.41 19.96 -0.35
N ARG A 221 1.13 18.94 0.10
CA ARG A 221 2.24 19.08 1.05
C ARG A 221 3.54 19.59 0.43
N VAL A 222 3.69 19.55 -0.88
CA VAL A 222 4.76 20.27 -1.58
C VAL A 222 4.45 21.76 -1.62
N VAL A 223 3.20 22.12 -1.83
CA VAL A 223 2.76 23.53 -1.81
C VAL A 223 2.90 24.10 -0.40
N GLU A 224 2.39 23.40 0.60
CA GLU A 224 2.43 23.84 1.99
C GLU A 224 2.31 22.64 2.95
N PRO A 225 3.26 22.46 3.92
CA PRO A 225 3.32 21.27 4.77
C PRO A 225 2.08 20.98 5.62
N HIS A 226 1.28 22.00 5.95
CA HIS A 226 0.07 21.86 6.79
C HIS A 226 -1.21 21.69 5.97
N THR A 227 -1.13 21.78 4.64
CA THR A 227 -2.28 21.59 3.75
C THR A 227 -2.42 20.11 3.42
N SER A 228 -3.66 19.61 3.51
CA SER A 228 -3.98 18.21 3.18
C SER A 228 -5.29 18.11 2.42
N TYR A 229 -5.35 17.17 1.51
CA TYR A 229 -6.60 16.69 0.93
C TYR A 229 -7.18 15.62 1.86
N LEU A 230 -8.46 15.71 2.11
CA LEU A 230 -9.24 14.69 2.79
C LEU A 230 -10.21 14.07 1.79
N SER A 231 -10.22 12.74 1.70
CA SER A 231 -11.29 12.03 0.97
C SER A 231 -12.65 12.37 1.58
N PRO A 232 -13.77 12.22 0.85
CA PRO A 232 -15.10 12.54 1.35
C PRO A 232 -15.37 11.93 2.73
N ARG A 233 -15.09 10.66 2.89
CA ARG A 233 -15.22 9.93 4.16
C ARG A 233 -14.36 10.52 5.30
N ASN A 234 -13.13 10.91 5.00
CA ASN A 234 -12.23 11.51 6.00
C ASN A 234 -12.64 12.97 6.32
N ALA A 235 -13.17 13.69 5.32
CA ALA A 235 -13.70 15.04 5.53
C ALA A 235 -14.94 15.04 6.43
N GLU A 236 -15.86 14.09 6.25
CA GLU A 236 -17.02 13.90 7.14
C GLU A 236 -16.57 13.61 8.59
N ARG A 237 -15.61 12.70 8.76
CA ARG A 237 -15.05 12.39 10.08
C ARG A 237 -14.43 13.64 10.73
N PHE A 238 -13.59 14.36 9.98
CA PHE A 238 -12.98 15.60 10.45
C PHE A 238 -14.04 16.63 10.85
N GLN A 239 -15.11 16.76 10.08
CA GLN A 239 -16.19 17.68 10.38
C GLN A 239 -16.97 17.28 11.64
N MET A 240 -17.23 15.99 11.84
CA MET A 240 -17.82 15.47 13.08
C MET A 240 -16.95 15.78 14.30
N GLU A 241 -15.62 15.59 14.19
CA GLU A 241 -14.67 15.91 15.26
C GLU A 241 -14.64 17.42 15.58
N MET A 242 -14.66 18.26 14.55
CA MET A 242 -14.65 19.71 14.71
C MET A 242 -15.97 20.28 15.27
N ASN A 243 -17.10 19.73 14.87
CA ASN A 243 -18.41 20.15 15.36
C ASN A 243 -18.71 19.66 16.79
N LEU A 244 -17.85 18.78 17.35
CA LEU A 244 -18.04 18.15 18.67
C LEU A 244 -19.44 17.50 18.82
N SER A 245 -20.09 17.17 17.72
CA SER A 245 -21.39 16.51 17.67
C SER A 245 -21.28 15.21 16.90
N LEU A 246 -21.67 14.13 17.53
CA LEU A 246 -21.72 12.81 16.92
C LEU A 246 -23.16 12.32 16.94
N GLU A 247 -23.78 12.22 15.78
CA GLU A 247 -25.05 11.54 15.62
C GLU A 247 -24.79 10.07 15.30
N GLY A 248 -25.40 9.16 16.04
CA GLY A 248 -25.20 7.73 15.85
C GLY A 248 -25.89 6.90 16.92
N ILE A 249 -25.64 5.59 16.90
CA ILE A 249 -26.24 4.62 17.83
C ILE A 249 -25.84 4.84 19.30
N GLY A 250 -24.87 5.68 19.58
CA GLY A 250 -24.39 5.93 20.96
C GLY A 250 -23.53 4.77 21.48
N ALA A 251 -22.71 4.16 20.63
CA ALA A 251 -21.74 3.14 21.01
C ALA A 251 -20.37 3.42 20.37
N VAL A 252 -19.30 3.13 21.11
CA VAL A 252 -17.94 3.11 20.58
C VAL A 252 -17.68 1.73 20.01
N LEU A 253 -17.30 1.69 18.73
CA LEU A 253 -17.07 0.46 17.98
C LEU A 253 -15.58 0.22 17.80
N ARG A 254 -15.17 -1.05 17.77
CA ARG A 254 -13.80 -1.49 17.47
C ARG A 254 -13.84 -2.65 16.47
N ALA A 255 -12.97 -2.59 15.48
CA ALA A 255 -12.74 -3.75 14.62
C ALA A 255 -11.93 -4.81 15.40
N GLU A 256 -12.40 -6.05 15.41
CA GLU A 256 -11.76 -7.21 16.01
C GLU A 256 -11.85 -8.39 15.05
N GLU A 257 -10.73 -8.67 14.37
CA GLU A 257 -10.68 -9.63 13.26
C GLU A 257 -11.66 -9.26 12.14
N ASP A 258 -12.65 -10.10 11.91
CA ASP A 258 -13.67 -9.90 10.87
C ASP A 258 -14.97 -9.28 11.43
N TYR A 259 -14.98 -8.89 12.70
CA TYR A 259 -16.17 -8.36 13.36
C TYR A 259 -16.00 -6.91 13.81
N THR A 260 -17.09 -6.17 13.75
CA THR A 260 -17.23 -4.90 14.48
C THR A 260 -17.81 -5.19 15.86
N VAL A 261 -17.06 -4.86 16.91
CA VAL A 261 -17.41 -5.16 18.30
C VAL A 261 -17.73 -3.86 19.04
N ILE A 262 -18.76 -3.88 19.88
CA ILE A 262 -19.07 -2.76 20.78
C ILE A 262 -18.01 -2.73 21.87
N GLN A 263 -17.19 -1.68 21.90
CA GLN A 263 -16.19 -1.48 22.93
C GLN A 263 -16.84 -0.91 24.20
N SER A 264 -17.69 0.09 24.05
CA SER A 264 -18.43 0.72 25.15
C SER A 264 -19.70 1.38 24.63
N VAL A 265 -20.67 1.56 25.50
CA VAL A 265 -21.91 2.30 25.25
C VAL A 265 -21.77 3.71 25.86
N VAL A 266 -22.17 4.73 25.09
CA VAL A 266 -22.12 6.13 25.52
C VAL A 266 -23.28 6.40 26.45
N SER A 267 -22.98 6.82 27.69
CA SER A 267 -23.99 7.10 28.68
C SER A 267 -24.98 8.18 28.22
N GLY A 268 -26.28 7.91 28.35
CA GLY A 268 -27.36 8.77 27.90
C GLY A 268 -27.65 8.74 26.40
N GLY A 269 -26.84 8.01 25.61
CA GLY A 269 -27.04 7.80 24.17
C GLY A 269 -28.18 6.83 23.82
N PRO A 270 -28.52 6.68 22.52
CA PRO A 270 -29.60 5.76 22.09
C PRO A 270 -29.39 4.32 22.59
N ALA A 271 -28.21 3.76 22.41
CA ALA A 271 -27.87 2.40 22.86
C ALA A 271 -27.98 2.23 24.40
N ASP A 272 -27.61 3.26 25.17
CA ASP A 272 -27.76 3.22 26.63
C ASP A 272 -29.23 3.27 27.04
N LYS A 273 -30.04 4.04 26.33
CA LYS A 273 -31.47 4.16 26.61
C LYS A 273 -32.24 2.90 26.24
N SER A 274 -31.92 2.27 25.12
CA SER A 274 -32.58 1.01 24.70
C SER A 274 -32.21 -0.19 25.58
N LYS A 275 -31.01 -0.19 26.16
CA LYS A 275 -30.43 -1.35 26.90
C LYS A 275 -30.26 -2.63 26.11
N GLU A 276 -30.42 -2.58 24.80
CA GLU A 276 -30.31 -3.74 23.91
C GLU A 276 -28.86 -4.06 23.57
N LEU A 277 -28.03 -3.03 23.37
CA LEU A 277 -26.63 -3.18 23.01
C LEU A 277 -25.72 -3.14 24.25
N LYS A 278 -24.77 -4.06 24.31
CA LYS A 278 -23.82 -4.21 25.42
C LYS A 278 -22.37 -4.23 24.95
N PRO A 279 -21.41 -3.82 25.80
CA PRO A 279 -19.99 -4.05 25.51
C PRO A 279 -19.70 -5.52 25.20
N LYS A 280 -18.88 -5.77 24.18
CA LYS A 280 -18.50 -7.08 23.59
C LYS A 280 -19.52 -7.69 22.63
N ASP A 281 -20.70 -7.09 22.42
CA ASP A 281 -21.57 -7.55 21.34
C ASP A 281 -20.89 -7.36 19.99
N ARG A 282 -21.12 -8.31 19.07
CA ARG A 282 -20.63 -8.30 17.70
C ARG A 282 -21.73 -7.85 16.78
N ILE A 283 -21.45 -6.84 15.96
CA ILE A 283 -22.36 -6.42 14.90
C ILE A 283 -22.10 -7.32 13.69
N VAL A 284 -23.09 -8.12 13.34
CA VAL A 284 -22.99 -9.06 12.22
C VAL A 284 -23.76 -8.57 10.98
N GLY A 285 -24.61 -7.57 11.15
CA GLY A 285 -25.34 -6.97 10.05
C GLY A 285 -26.08 -5.72 10.47
N VAL A 286 -26.47 -4.94 9.48
CA VAL A 286 -27.23 -3.70 9.64
C VAL A 286 -28.41 -3.66 8.68
N SER A 287 -29.51 -3.05 9.09
CA SER A 287 -30.67 -2.78 8.23
C SER A 287 -31.07 -1.32 8.40
N GLN A 288 -31.56 -0.70 7.36
CA GLN A 288 -32.10 0.65 7.39
C GLN A 288 -33.55 0.63 6.92
N ASP A 289 -34.44 1.24 7.70
CA ASP A 289 -35.87 1.39 7.38
C ASP A 289 -36.58 0.08 7.04
N ASP A 290 -36.37 -0.98 7.81
CA ASP A 290 -36.94 -2.34 7.63
C ASP A 290 -36.64 -2.96 6.25
N LYS A 291 -35.57 -2.50 5.60
CA LYS A 291 -35.05 -3.11 4.36
C LYS A 291 -34.21 -4.34 4.65
N ASP A 292 -33.76 -4.98 3.58
CA ASP A 292 -32.94 -6.18 3.66
C ASP A 292 -31.73 -5.98 4.58
N PHE A 293 -31.46 -7.01 5.36
CA PHE A 293 -30.31 -7.06 6.26
C PHE A 293 -29.02 -7.17 5.47
N VAL A 294 -28.10 -6.23 5.68
CA VAL A 294 -26.79 -6.23 5.05
C VAL A 294 -25.77 -6.81 6.02
N ASP A 295 -25.12 -7.90 5.62
CA ASP A 295 -24.03 -8.51 6.35
C ASP A 295 -22.82 -7.54 6.39
N VAL A 296 -22.20 -7.38 7.57
CA VAL A 296 -21.04 -6.51 7.79
C VAL A 296 -19.86 -7.28 8.39
N ILE A 297 -19.84 -8.60 8.21
CA ILE A 297 -18.71 -9.46 8.58
C ILE A 297 -17.67 -9.42 7.44
N GLY A 298 -16.38 -9.06 7.74
CA GLY A 298 -15.32 -9.11 6.75
C GLY A 298 -14.37 -7.93 6.71
#